data_cb4fe2742ea74fb85342048141f816c5
#
_entry.id   cb4fe2742ea74fb85342048141f816c5
#
_cell.length_a   1.000
_cell.length_b   1.000
_cell.length_c   1.000
_cell.angle_alpha   90.00
_cell.angle_beta   90.00
_cell.angle_gamma   90.00
#
_symmetry.space_group_name_H-M   'P 1'
#
loop_
_entity.id
_entity.type
_entity.pdbx_description
1 polymer ?
#
loop_
_entity_poly.entity_id
_entity_poly.type
_entity_poly.pdbx_seq_one_letter_code
_entity_poly.pdbx_strand_id
1 'polypeptide(L)'
;AMHLTEAQGITELFDYAFITVKSYDTEWATHFIKRYVKPEGFFVSIQNCWNDPVIGGIVGNDKEIGCIASHIEVALWEPGHVNRGGEPGRDHGHTVFRVAELSGPVTPRSQMIADKLNLIDAAYTSDNLPGERWAKLCQNGMGNAISAMSTLGSQDMADNIDCRRIRINLAKEGAKVGIAQGLKVVEIGGKSAEFWADADKGDVFEELDDYMASRGGSVNWLASMAQDVHKGRHSEIDFMNGLISQKGRE
;
A
#
# COMPACT_ATOMS: atom_id res chain seq x y z
N ALA A 1 -10.24 21.90 10.38
CA ALA A 1 -10.86 20.85 9.56
C ALA A 1 -12.26 21.29 9.19
N MET A 2 -12.59 21.20 7.94
CA MET A 2 -13.92 21.55 7.43
C MET A 2 -14.94 20.49 7.90
N HIS A 3 -16.10 20.91 8.38
CA HIS A 3 -17.18 19.98 8.64
C HIS A 3 -17.79 19.50 7.31
N LEU A 4 -18.26 18.25 7.24
CA LEU A 4 -18.79 17.68 5.98
C LEU A 4 -19.90 18.54 5.34
N THR A 5 -20.73 19.21 6.15
CA THR A 5 -21.76 20.13 5.66
C THR A 5 -21.21 21.38 4.99
N GLU A 6 -20.00 21.81 5.35
CA GLU A 6 -19.35 22.99 4.75
C GLU A 6 -18.89 22.70 3.31
N ALA A 7 -18.71 21.42 2.95
CA ALA A 7 -18.40 21.03 1.59
C ALA A 7 -19.51 21.44 0.59
N GLN A 8 -20.76 21.61 1.04
CA GLN A 8 -21.86 22.11 0.20
C GLN A 8 -21.62 23.54 -0.31
N GLY A 9 -20.77 24.30 0.38
CA GLY A 9 -20.36 25.65 -0.03
C GLY A 9 -19.21 25.70 -1.04
N ILE A 10 -18.66 24.55 -1.45
CA ILE A 10 -17.61 24.50 -2.47
C ILE A 10 -18.25 24.84 -3.83
N THR A 11 -17.82 25.96 -4.42
CA THR A 11 -18.31 26.47 -5.71
C THR A 11 -17.31 26.26 -6.83
N GLU A 12 -16.02 26.15 -6.52
CA GLU A 12 -14.96 25.85 -7.49
C GLU A 12 -14.66 24.36 -7.47
N LEU A 13 -14.77 23.71 -8.64
CA LEU A 13 -14.47 22.30 -8.79
C LEU A 13 -12.94 22.07 -8.85
N PHE A 14 -12.52 20.96 -8.29
CA PHE A 14 -11.12 20.55 -8.26
C PHE A 14 -10.69 19.91 -9.58
N ASP A 15 -9.44 20.14 -9.98
CA ASP A 15 -8.83 19.47 -11.14
C ASP A 15 -8.56 17.99 -10.85
N TYR A 16 -8.23 17.65 -9.61
CA TYR A 16 -8.04 16.27 -9.16
C TYR A 16 -8.27 16.16 -7.64
N ALA A 17 -8.53 14.94 -7.18
CA ALA A 17 -8.72 14.63 -5.77
C ALA A 17 -7.85 13.45 -5.34
N PHE A 18 -7.20 13.56 -4.19
CA PHE A 18 -6.52 12.44 -3.54
C PHE A 18 -7.49 11.64 -2.66
N ILE A 19 -7.53 10.33 -2.86
CA ILE A 19 -8.22 9.38 -1.98
C ILE A 19 -7.17 8.77 -1.04
N THR A 20 -7.26 9.13 0.25
CA THR A 20 -6.27 8.79 1.28
C THR A 20 -6.89 8.20 2.55
N VAL A 21 -8.17 7.86 2.48
CA VAL A 21 -8.91 7.24 3.57
C VAL A 21 -8.52 5.76 3.72
N LYS A 22 -8.93 5.12 4.81
CA LYS A 22 -8.79 3.68 4.98
C LYS A 22 -9.64 2.93 3.95
N SER A 23 -9.24 1.72 3.58
CA SER A 23 -9.85 0.94 2.49
C SER A 23 -11.37 0.77 2.64
N TYR A 24 -11.86 0.58 3.86
CA TYR A 24 -13.29 0.43 4.14
C TYR A 24 -14.12 1.72 3.90
N ASP A 25 -13.48 2.88 3.82
CA ASP A 25 -14.13 4.17 3.54
C ASP A 25 -13.98 4.60 2.06
N THR A 26 -13.30 3.82 1.22
CA THR A 26 -12.96 4.18 -0.17
C THR A 26 -14.19 4.49 -1.00
N GLU A 27 -15.19 3.61 -0.97
CA GLU A 27 -16.41 3.76 -1.75
C GLU A 27 -17.15 5.05 -1.35
N TRP A 28 -17.39 5.24 -0.06
CA TRP A 28 -18.03 6.42 0.46
C TRP A 28 -17.28 7.72 0.11
N ALA A 29 -15.97 7.75 0.35
CA ALA A 29 -15.16 8.94 0.10
C ALA A 29 -15.12 9.29 -1.40
N THR A 30 -15.03 8.29 -2.27
CA THR A 30 -15.04 8.48 -3.72
C THR A 30 -16.38 9.04 -4.20
N HIS A 31 -17.51 8.49 -3.75
CA HIS A 31 -18.84 9.03 -4.07
C HIS A 31 -19.03 10.44 -3.53
N PHE A 32 -18.50 10.73 -2.34
CA PHE A 32 -18.59 12.06 -1.74
C PHE A 32 -17.82 13.10 -2.55
N ILE A 33 -16.54 12.84 -2.84
CA ILE A 33 -15.66 13.84 -3.48
C ILE A 33 -15.91 13.97 -4.99
N LYS A 34 -16.44 12.94 -5.65
CA LYS A 34 -16.70 12.91 -7.09
C LYS A 34 -17.48 14.13 -7.58
N ARG A 35 -18.45 14.61 -6.79
CA ARG A 35 -19.29 15.77 -7.14
C ARG A 35 -18.53 17.09 -7.17
N TYR A 36 -17.36 17.17 -6.57
CA TYR A 36 -16.53 18.36 -6.46
C TYR A 36 -15.30 18.34 -7.39
N VAL A 37 -15.17 17.32 -8.22
CA VAL A 37 -14.12 17.21 -9.22
C VAL A 37 -14.71 17.57 -10.60
N LYS A 38 -13.94 18.32 -11.40
CA LYS A 38 -14.32 18.70 -12.76
C LYS A 38 -14.65 17.47 -13.63
N PRO A 39 -15.50 17.62 -14.66
CA PRO A 39 -15.80 16.50 -15.57
C PRO A 39 -14.55 15.90 -16.24
N GLU A 40 -13.54 16.72 -16.56
CA GLU A 40 -12.25 16.32 -17.10
C GLU A 40 -11.20 15.98 -16.03
N GLY A 41 -11.56 16.16 -14.76
CA GLY A 41 -10.69 15.90 -13.61
C GLY A 41 -10.52 14.41 -13.33
N PHE A 42 -9.62 14.08 -12.40
CA PHE A 42 -9.24 12.71 -12.09
C PHE A 42 -8.99 12.49 -10.59
N PHE A 43 -8.80 11.22 -10.21
CA PHE A 43 -8.66 10.80 -8.83
C PHE A 43 -7.32 10.08 -8.65
N VAL A 44 -6.69 10.25 -7.49
CA VAL A 44 -5.39 9.66 -7.17
C VAL A 44 -5.50 8.87 -5.87
N SER A 45 -5.38 7.56 -5.95
CA SER A 45 -5.32 6.69 -4.77
C SER A 45 -3.90 6.60 -4.21
N ILE A 46 -3.65 7.10 -2.99
CA ILE A 46 -2.38 6.85 -2.25
C ILE A 46 -2.60 5.84 -1.12
N GLN A 47 -3.64 5.06 -1.21
CA GLN A 47 -3.99 4.09 -0.19
C GLN A 47 -3.10 2.84 -0.26
N ASN A 48 -2.94 2.17 0.86
CA ASN A 48 -2.52 0.77 0.87
C ASN A 48 -3.62 -0.13 0.26
N CYS A 49 -3.36 -1.42 0.20
CA CYS A 49 -4.29 -2.44 -0.30
C CYS A 49 -4.57 -2.31 -1.82
N TRP A 50 -5.75 -2.77 -2.26
CA TRP A 50 -6.12 -2.91 -3.67
C TRP A 50 -7.44 -2.16 -3.95
N ASN A 51 -7.40 -0.82 -3.79
CA ASN A 51 -8.60 0.01 -3.85
C ASN A 51 -8.90 0.60 -5.24
N ASP A 52 -7.92 0.57 -6.14
CA ASP A 52 -8.01 1.16 -7.48
C ASP A 52 -9.25 0.66 -8.27
N PRO A 53 -9.61 -0.64 -8.27
CA PRO A 53 -10.82 -1.09 -8.96
C PRO A 53 -12.13 -0.52 -8.39
N VAL A 54 -12.18 -0.24 -7.08
CA VAL A 54 -13.34 0.37 -6.43
C VAL A 54 -13.50 1.81 -6.90
N ILE A 55 -12.40 2.57 -6.88
CA ILE A 55 -12.40 3.97 -7.33
C ILE A 55 -12.73 4.04 -8.82
N GLY A 56 -12.03 3.27 -9.65
CA GLY A 56 -12.27 3.21 -11.10
C GLY A 56 -13.69 2.79 -11.47
N GLY A 57 -14.30 1.88 -10.72
CA GLY A 57 -15.70 1.48 -10.88
C GLY A 57 -16.70 2.61 -10.62
N ILE A 58 -16.35 3.58 -9.78
CA ILE A 58 -17.21 4.72 -9.42
C ILE A 58 -17.01 5.90 -10.36
N VAL A 59 -15.77 6.21 -10.72
CA VAL A 59 -15.44 7.43 -11.46
C VAL A 59 -15.14 7.18 -12.94
N GLY A 60 -14.85 5.94 -13.32
CA GLY A 60 -14.30 5.51 -14.61
C GLY A 60 -12.82 5.18 -14.49
N ASN A 61 -12.39 4.05 -15.07
CA ASN A 61 -10.99 3.61 -15.01
C ASN A 61 -10.03 4.62 -15.68
N ASP A 62 -10.53 5.36 -16.66
CA ASP A 62 -9.82 6.44 -17.36
C ASP A 62 -9.60 7.69 -16.49
N LYS A 63 -10.25 7.77 -15.35
CA LYS A 63 -10.15 8.90 -14.40
C LYS A 63 -9.42 8.58 -13.11
N GLU A 64 -8.86 7.39 -13.00
CA GLU A 64 -8.15 6.98 -11.79
C GLU A 64 -6.66 6.80 -12.07
N ILE A 65 -5.85 7.23 -11.11
CA ILE A 65 -4.40 7.07 -11.04
C ILE A 65 -4.08 6.41 -9.71
N GLY A 66 -3.30 5.34 -9.73
CA GLY A 66 -2.75 4.73 -8.53
C GLY A 66 -1.43 5.38 -8.11
N CYS A 67 -1.25 5.53 -6.83
CA CYS A 67 0.03 5.90 -6.24
C CYS A 67 0.36 4.94 -5.09
N ILE A 68 1.55 4.37 -5.13
CA ILE A 68 2.05 3.45 -4.10
C ILE A 68 3.05 4.21 -3.25
N ALA A 69 2.80 4.31 -1.94
CA ALA A 69 3.74 4.83 -0.96
C ALA A 69 4.50 3.69 -0.28
N SER A 70 5.83 3.72 -0.34
CA SER A 70 6.72 2.70 0.25
C SER A 70 7.90 3.36 0.94
N HIS A 71 8.56 2.66 1.84
CA HIS A 71 9.73 3.17 2.57
C HIS A 71 9.46 4.51 3.30
N ILE A 72 8.21 4.75 3.65
CA ILE A 72 7.77 5.87 4.47
C ILE A 72 6.88 5.34 5.59
N GLU A 73 7.21 5.70 6.78
CA GLU A 73 6.47 5.35 7.99
C GLU A 73 5.77 6.61 8.49
N VAL A 74 4.45 6.55 8.63
CA VAL A 74 3.66 7.70 9.06
C VAL A 74 2.73 7.28 10.19
N ALA A 75 2.71 8.07 11.25
CA ALA A 75 1.80 7.88 12.37
C ALA A 75 1.12 9.19 12.75
N LEU A 76 -0.16 9.12 13.04
CA LEU A 76 -0.98 10.20 13.56
C LEU A 76 -1.51 9.81 14.95
N TRP A 77 -0.79 10.17 16.00
CA TRP A 77 -1.17 9.84 17.38
C TRP A 77 -2.13 10.87 17.98
N GLU A 78 -1.97 12.12 17.59
CA GLU A 78 -2.80 13.25 18.03
C GLU A 78 -3.35 14.01 16.83
N PRO A 79 -4.54 14.63 16.91
CA PRO A 79 -5.09 15.43 15.81
C PRO A 79 -4.12 16.51 15.34
N GLY A 80 -3.82 16.52 14.05
CA GLY A 80 -2.92 17.50 13.42
C GLY A 80 -1.42 17.24 13.64
N HIS A 81 -1.03 16.24 14.42
CA HIS A 81 0.37 15.92 14.70
C HIS A 81 0.78 14.65 13.94
N VAL A 82 1.40 14.84 12.79
CA VAL A 82 1.91 13.75 11.94
C VAL A 82 3.38 13.49 12.26
N ASN A 83 3.67 12.28 12.71
CA ASN A 83 5.03 11.78 12.88
C ASN A 83 5.44 11.02 11.63
N ARG A 84 6.57 11.40 11.03
CA ARG A 84 7.21 10.66 9.97
C ARG A 84 8.45 9.94 10.51
N GLY A 85 8.49 8.63 10.32
CA GLY A 85 9.69 7.81 10.52
C GLY A 85 10.35 7.46 9.18
N GLY A 86 11.54 6.91 9.25
CA GLY A 86 12.36 6.59 8.09
C GLY A 86 13.09 7.80 7.51
N GLU A 87 14.21 7.53 6.86
CA GLU A 87 15.02 8.54 6.18
C GLU A 87 14.37 8.96 4.85
N PRO A 88 14.53 10.23 4.43
CA PRO A 88 14.03 10.67 3.13
C PRO A 88 14.63 9.85 1.99
N GLY A 89 13.78 9.33 1.10
CA GLY A 89 14.23 8.50 -0.02
C GLY A 89 15.15 9.23 -0.98
N ARG A 90 14.93 10.53 -1.15
CA ARG A 90 15.76 11.40 -1.98
C ARG A 90 17.22 11.39 -1.56
N ASP A 91 17.49 11.38 -0.26
CA ASP A 91 18.84 11.47 0.29
C ASP A 91 19.50 10.09 0.42
N HIS A 92 18.70 9.02 0.37
CA HIS A 92 19.13 7.63 0.62
C HIS A 92 18.95 6.70 -0.59
N GLY A 93 18.66 7.26 -1.77
CA GLY A 93 18.63 6.52 -3.03
C GLY A 93 17.47 5.52 -3.18
N HIS A 94 16.38 5.68 -2.42
CA HIS A 94 15.19 4.86 -2.58
C HIS A 94 13.97 5.70 -2.94
N THR A 95 13.01 5.07 -3.62
CA THR A 95 11.79 5.74 -4.05
C THR A 95 10.68 5.56 -3.02
N VAL A 96 10.02 6.67 -2.69
CA VAL A 96 8.89 6.70 -1.76
C VAL A 96 7.56 6.59 -2.50
N PHE A 97 7.36 7.33 -3.59
CA PHE A 97 6.12 7.35 -4.33
C PHE A 97 6.28 6.79 -5.74
N ARG A 98 5.41 5.88 -6.15
CA ARG A 98 5.30 5.36 -7.50
C ARG A 98 3.91 5.65 -8.03
N VAL A 99 3.83 6.43 -9.11
CA VAL A 99 2.58 6.91 -9.70
C VAL A 99 2.36 6.21 -11.03
N ALA A 100 1.20 5.65 -11.25
CA ALA A 100 0.88 4.93 -12.48
C ALA A 100 -0.60 5.05 -12.85
N GLU A 101 -0.88 4.97 -14.15
CA GLU A 101 -2.23 4.71 -14.63
C GLU A 101 -2.69 3.29 -14.22
N LEU A 102 -4.00 3.05 -14.15
CA LEU A 102 -4.51 1.70 -13.89
C LEU A 102 -3.98 0.68 -14.90
N SER A 103 -3.79 1.12 -16.12
CA SER A 103 -3.20 0.32 -17.19
C SER A 103 -2.59 1.23 -18.25
N GLY A 104 -1.59 0.73 -18.97
CA GLY A 104 -0.96 1.44 -20.08
C GLY A 104 0.26 2.26 -19.69
N PRO A 105 0.75 3.09 -20.62
CA PRO A 105 1.99 3.84 -20.45
C PRO A 105 1.83 5.02 -19.50
N VAL A 106 2.97 5.56 -19.11
CA VAL A 106 3.06 6.86 -18.42
C VAL A 106 2.39 7.96 -19.25
N THR A 107 1.56 8.77 -18.58
CA THR A 107 0.85 9.89 -19.19
C THR A 107 1.29 11.23 -18.61
N PRO A 108 0.96 12.37 -19.25
CA PRO A 108 1.27 13.69 -18.71
C PRO A 108 0.67 13.94 -17.31
N ARG A 109 -0.51 13.37 -16.99
CA ARG A 109 -1.15 13.56 -15.69
C ARG A 109 -0.46 12.72 -14.61
N SER A 110 -0.06 11.47 -14.90
CA SER A 110 0.70 10.65 -13.96
C SER A 110 2.09 11.26 -13.69
N GLN A 111 2.75 11.80 -14.72
CA GLN A 111 4.00 12.53 -14.56
C GLN A 111 3.81 13.80 -13.71
N MET A 112 2.77 14.60 -13.96
CA MET A 112 2.46 15.79 -13.15
C MET A 112 2.25 15.44 -11.67
N ILE A 113 1.56 14.34 -11.35
CA ILE A 113 1.39 13.91 -9.96
C ILE A 113 2.72 13.45 -9.35
N ALA A 114 3.54 12.71 -10.10
CA ALA A 114 4.87 12.32 -9.64
C ALA A 114 5.75 13.55 -9.36
N ASP A 115 5.74 14.55 -10.23
CA ASP A 115 6.50 15.80 -10.05
C ASP A 115 6.06 16.56 -8.79
N LYS A 116 4.74 16.60 -8.51
CA LYS A 116 4.21 17.22 -7.29
C LYS A 116 4.61 16.44 -6.02
N LEU A 117 4.51 15.11 -6.04
CA LEU A 117 4.93 14.26 -4.92
C LEU A 117 6.44 14.32 -4.71
N ASN A 118 7.21 14.54 -5.79
CA ASN A 118 8.66 14.71 -5.70
C ASN A 118 9.08 16.01 -4.97
N LEU A 119 8.16 16.94 -4.73
CA LEU A 119 8.41 18.06 -3.82
C LEU A 119 8.43 17.61 -2.34
N ILE A 120 7.73 16.52 -2.03
CA ILE A 120 7.66 15.93 -0.69
C ILE A 120 8.82 14.96 -0.48
N ASP A 121 8.96 13.97 -1.38
CA ASP A 121 10.02 12.97 -1.35
C ASP A 121 10.18 12.31 -2.73
N ALA A 122 11.19 11.41 -2.88
CA ALA A 122 11.50 10.76 -4.14
C ALA A 122 10.25 10.08 -4.75
N ALA A 123 9.86 10.52 -5.93
CA ALA A 123 8.72 10.03 -6.68
C ALA A 123 9.09 9.78 -8.15
N TYR A 124 8.53 8.72 -8.74
CA TYR A 124 8.63 8.46 -10.17
C TYR A 124 7.34 7.86 -10.72
N THR A 125 7.24 7.77 -12.03
CA THR A 125 6.14 7.13 -12.73
C THR A 125 6.47 5.66 -13.07
N SER A 126 5.44 4.81 -13.07
CA SER A 126 5.52 3.40 -13.46
C SER A 126 4.46 3.08 -14.52
N ASP A 127 4.68 2.02 -15.29
CA ASP A 127 3.73 1.46 -16.25
C ASP A 127 3.16 0.10 -15.79
N ASN A 128 3.45 -0.30 -14.54
CA ASN A 128 3.04 -1.58 -13.97
C ASN A 128 2.37 -1.43 -12.60
N LEU A 129 1.34 -0.58 -12.50
CA LEU A 129 0.62 -0.38 -11.25
C LEU A 129 0.14 -1.70 -10.61
N PRO A 130 -0.50 -2.62 -11.34
CA PRO A 130 -1.02 -3.84 -10.73
C PRO A 130 0.06 -4.70 -10.08
N GLY A 131 1.18 -4.91 -10.75
CA GLY A 131 2.28 -5.73 -10.22
C GLY A 131 2.95 -5.11 -9.00
N GLU A 132 3.15 -3.79 -9.02
CA GLU A 132 3.74 -3.06 -7.89
C GLU A 132 2.78 -2.97 -6.70
N ARG A 133 1.49 -2.73 -6.96
CA ARG A 133 0.45 -2.70 -5.93
C ARG A 133 0.30 -4.06 -5.24
N TRP A 134 0.31 -5.14 -6.03
CA TRP A 134 0.26 -6.49 -5.48
C TRP A 134 1.49 -6.85 -4.65
N ALA A 135 2.68 -6.51 -5.10
CA ALA A 135 3.91 -6.71 -4.33
C ALA A 135 3.86 -5.96 -2.98
N LYS A 136 3.38 -4.71 -2.99
CA LYS A 136 3.19 -3.94 -1.76
C LYS A 136 2.13 -4.55 -0.84
N LEU A 137 1.03 -5.07 -1.42
CA LEU A 137 -0.01 -5.79 -0.68
C LEU A 137 0.57 -7.03 0.02
N CYS A 138 1.35 -7.84 -0.68
CA CYS A 138 2.03 -9.00 -0.11
C CYS A 138 3.01 -8.61 1.00
N GLN A 139 3.83 -7.58 0.76
CA GLN A 139 4.77 -7.07 1.75
C GLN A 139 4.08 -6.62 3.04
N ASN A 140 2.96 -5.93 2.93
CA ASN A 140 2.17 -5.52 4.08
C ASN A 140 1.46 -6.72 4.73
N GLY A 141 0.88 -7.61 3.92
CA GLY A 141 0.14 -8.79 4.38
C GLY A 141 0.98 -9.75 5.19
N MET A 142 2.29 -9.88 4.88
CA MET A 142 3.18 -10.77 5.64
C MET A 142 3.54 -10.25 7.03
N GLY A 143 3.36 -8.97 7.34
CA GLY A 143 3.82 -8.40 8.61
C GLY A 143 2.77 -7.69 9.44
N ASN A 144 1.86 -6.94 8.79
CA ASN A 144 0.95 -6.03 9.50
C ASN A 144 -0.02 -6.75 10.44
N ALA A 145 -0.56 -7.89 10.01
CA ALA A 145 -1.48 -8.68 10.83
C ALA A 145 -0.78 -9.27 12.05
N ILE A 146 0.44 -9.78 11.90
CA ILE A 146 1.24 -10.34 13.00
C ILE A 146 1.55 -9.24 14.01
N SER A 147 2.03 -8.08 13.55
CA SER A 147 2.29 -6.94 14.43
C SER A 147 1.03 -6.47 15.16
N ALA A 148 -0.13 -6.48 14.50
CA ALA A 148 -1.41 -6.08 15.10
C ALA A 148 -1.88 -7.06 16.22
N MET A 149 -1.66 -8.36 16.03
CA MET A 149 -2.06 -9.39 17.00
C MET A 149 -1.10 -9.52 18.17
N SER A 150 0.22 -9.34 17.92
CA SER A 150 1.27 -9.61 18.88
C SER A 150 1.85 -8.36 19.54
N THR A 151 1.61 -7.17 18.96
CA THR A 151 2.26 -5.90 19.31
C THR A 151 3.78 -5.88 19.07
N LEU A 152 4.33 -6.90 18.40
CA LEU A 152 5.76 -6.98 18.09
C LEU A 152 6.15 -5.96 17.04
N GLY A 153 7.30 -5.34 17.23
CA GLY A 153 7.99 -4.52 16.24
C GLY A 153 8.68 -5.36 15.16
N SER A 154 9.23 -4.70 14.16
CA SER A 154 9.88 -5.41 13.06
C SER A 154 11.12 -6.20 13.48
N GLN A 155 11.88 -5.70 14.47
CA GLN A 155 13.03 -6.42 15.01
C GLN A 155 12.60 -7.69 15.76
N ASP A 156 11.62 -7.56 16.68
CA ASP A 156 11.15 -8.71 17.44
C ASP A 156 10.59 -9.82 16.53
N MET A 157 9.88 -9.42 15.45
CA MET A 157 9.39 -10.38 14.44
C MET A 157 10.52 -11.01 13.62
N ALA A 158 11.64 -10.30 13.40
CA ALA A 158 12.81 -10.85 12.72
C ALA A 158 13.57 -11.83 13.61
N ASP A 159 13.64 -11.57 14.91
CA ASP A 159 14.34 -12.43 15.86
C ASP A 159 13.52 -13.71 16.19
N ASN A 160 12.20 -13.67 16.03
CA ASN A 160 11.31 -14.79 16.37
C ASN A 160 11.10 -15.73 15.17
N ILE A 161 11.54 -16.98 15.31
CA ILE A 161 11.48 -17.98 14.23
C ILE A 161 10.03 -18.29 13.80
N ASP A 162 9.09 -18.33 14.73
CA ASP A 162 7.68 -18.64 14.39
C ASP A 162 7.04 -17.48 13.62
N CYS A 163 7.37 -16.23 13.99
CA CYS A 163 6.96 -15.05 13.22
C CYS A 163 7.53 -15.10 11.80
N ARG A 164 8.82 -15.41 11.63
CA ARG A 164 9.44 -15.52 10.30
C ARG A 164 8.76 -16.59 9.46
N ARG A 165 8.52 -17.78 10.01
CA ARG A 165 7.83 -18.90 9.33
C ARG A 165 6.43 -18.51 8.86
N ILE A 166 5.64 -17.84 9.70
CA ILE A 166 4.31 -17.36 9.33
C ILE A 166 4.43 -16.33 8.21
N ARG A 167 5.34 -15.38 8.33
CA ARG A 167 5.57 -14.32 7.33
C ARG A 167 5.97 -14.90 5.97
N ILE A 168 6.86 -15.88 5.93
CA ILE A 168 7.27 -16.56 4.70
C ILE A 168 6.07 -17.25 4.04
N ASN A 169 5.25 -17.97 4.81
CA ASN A 169 4.06 -18.62 4.27
C ASN A 169 3.03 -17.62 3.73
N LEU A 170 2.78 -16.51 4.42
CA LEU A 170 1.88 -15.46 3.94
C LEU A 170 2.40 -14.81 2.64
N ALA A 171 3.71 -14.54 2.56
CA ALA A 171 4.33 -14.00 1.35
C ALA A 171 4.27 -15.01 0.18
N LYS A 172 4.53 -16.30 0.44
CA LYS A 172 4.40 -17.38 -0.53
C LYS A 172 2.99 -17.46 -1.12
N GLU A 173 1.98 -17.47 -0.26
CA GLU A 173 0.58 -17.52 -0.70
C GLU A 173 0.23 -16.30 -1.54
N GLY A 174 0.58 -15.10 -1.08
CA GLY A 174 0.35 -13.86 -1.81
C GLY A 174 1.05 -13.83 -3.16
N ALA A 175 2.30 -14.29 -3.23
CA ALA A 175 3.08 -14.38 -4.47
C ALA A 175 2.43 -15.36 -5.46
N LYS A 176 2.07 -16.58 -5.00
CA LYS A 176 1.38 -17.59 -5.83
C LYS A 176 0.07 -17.07 -6.40
N VAL A 177 -0.73 -16.39 -5.59
CA VAL A 177 -2.01 -15.80 -6.04
C VAL A 177 -1.76 -14.71 -7.10
N GLY A 178 -0.83 -13.78 -6.86
CA GLY A 178 -0.51 -12.72 -7.82
C GLY A 178 -0.03 -13.27 -9.17
N ILE A 179 0.85 -14.26 -9.15
CA ILE A 179 1.33 -14.94 -10.35
C ILE A 179 0.18 -15.66 -11.08
N ALA A 180 -0.68 -16.36 -10.34
CA ALA A 180 -1.83 -17.07 -10.91
C ALA A 180 -2.88 -16.12 -11.54
N GLN A 181 -3.01 -14.90 -10.99
CA GLN A 181 -3.82 -13.82 -11.56
C GLN A 181 -3.20 -13.18 -12.83
N GLY A 182 -2.03 -13.64 -13.27
CA GLY A 182 -1.31 -13.11 -14.42
C GLY A 182 -0.68 -11.74 -14.19
N LEU A 183 -0.51 -11.33 -12.94
CA LEU A 183 0.13 -10.06 -12.61
C LEU A 183 1.65 -10.15 -12.79
N LYS A 184 2.23 -9.11 -13.38
CA LYS A 184 3.68 -8.94 -13.41
C LYS A 184 4.16 -8.41 -12.05
N VAL A 185 4.12 -9.30 -11.03
CA VAL A 185 4.48 -8.93 -9.66
C VAL A 185 5.95 -8.56 -9.60
N VAL A 186 6.25 -7.38 -9.07
CA VAL A 186 7.63 -6.95 -8.83
C VAL A 186 8.17 -7.57 -7.52
N GLU A 187 9.40 -7.23 -7.15
CA GLU A 187 9.99 -7.73 -5.91
C GLU A 187 9.11 -7.46 -4.68
N ILE A 188 8.92 -8.48 -3.88
CA ILE A 188 8.26 -8.42 -2.58
C ILE A 188 9.33 -8.35 -1.50
N GLY A 189 9.48 -7.18 -0.88
CA GLY A 189 10.47 -6.99 0.17
C GLY A 189 11.92 -7.26 -0.24
N GLY A 190 12.28 -7.11 -1.53
CA GLY A 190 13.64 -7.28 -2.05
C GLY A 190 13.99 -8.68 -2.54
N LYS A 191 12.99 -9.56 -2.70
CA LYS A 191 13.10 -10.86 -3.37
C LYS A 191 12.03 -10.99 -4.44
N SER A 192 12.32 -11.69 -5.54
CA SER A 192 11.34 -11.87 -6.61
C SER A 192 10.09 -12.63 -6.12
N ALA A 193 8.96 -12.37 -6.78
CA ALA A 193 7.70 -13.06 -6.45
C ALA A 193 7.82 -14.58 -6.64
N GLU A 194 8.56 -15.02 -7.66
CA GLU A 194 8.83 -16.43 -7.93
C GLU A 194 9.63 -17.07 -6.80
N PHE A 195 10.62 -16.35 -6.24
CA PHE A 195 11.41 -16.87 -5.13
C PHE A 195 10.55 -17.10 -3.88
N TRP A 196 9.63 -16.17 -3.57
CA TRP A 196 8.65 -16.38 -2.50
C TRP A 196 7.68 -17.52 -2.80
N ALA A 197 7.19 -17.61 -4.03
CA ALA A 197 6.26 -18.67 -4.45
C ALA A 197 6.88 -20.06 -4.36
N ASP A 198 8.18 -20.16 -4.50
CA ASP A 198 8.96 -21.40 -4.45
C ASP A 198 9.47 -21.78 -3.05
N ALA A 199 8.99 -21.13 -1.99
CA ALA A 199 9.40 -21.40 -0.60
C ALA A 199 9.26 -22.87 -0.14
N ASP A 200 8.46 -23.70 -0.84
CA ASP A 200 8.33 -25.13 -0.55
C ASP A 200 9.36 -25.99 -1.30
N LYS A 201 10.28 -25.39 -2.06
CA LYS A 201 11.21 -26.11 -2.95
C LYS A 201 12.66 -26.05 -2.45
N GLY A 202 13.29 -27.21 -2.28
CA GLY A 202 14.70 -27.29 -1.88
C GLY A 202 14.98 -26.48 -0.62
N ASP A 203 16.05 -25.70 -0.64
CA ASP A 203 16.54 -24.91 0.49
C ASP A 203 15.99 -23.45 0.49
N VAL A 204 14.98 -23.16 -0.37
CA VAL A 204 14.45 -21.79 -0.52
C VAL A 204 13.82 -21.28 0.79
N PHE A 205 13.20 -22.15 1.57
CA PHE A 205 12.62 -21.75 2.86
C PHE A 205 13.70 -21.29 3.83
N GLU A 206 14.78 -22.03 3.93
CA GLU A 206 15.93 -21.71 4.79
C GLU A 206 16.59 -20.41 4.35
N GLU A 207 16.78 -20.20 3.04
CA GLU A 207 17.30 -18.94 2.50
C GLU A 207 16.37 -17.74 2.82
N LEU A 208 15.05 -17.94 2.76
CA LEU A 208 14.09 -16.92 3.15
C LEU A 208 14.08 -16.66 4.65
N ASP A 209 14.25 -17.69 5.48
CA ASP A 209 14.32 -17.54 6.94
C ASP A 209 15.57 -16.73 7.34
N ASP A 210 16.73 -17.06 6.78
CA ASP A 210 17.98 -16.29 6.98
C ASP A 210 17.83 -14.84 6.49
N TYR A 211 17.22 -14.67 5.31
CA TYR A 211 16.93 -13.34 4.76
C TYR A 211 16.02 -12.53 5.70
N MET A 212 14.95 -13.12 6.19
CA MET A 212 14.00 -12.46 7.10
C MET A 212 14.62 -12.18 8.47
N ALA A 213 15.51 -13.02 8.97
CA ALA A 213 16.26 -12.79 10.19
C ALA A 213 17.21 -11.57 10.07
N SER A 214 17.77 -11.34 8.88
CA SER A 214 18.64 -10.18 8.61
C SER A 214 17.87 -8.86 8.40
N ARG A 215 16.54 -8.90 8.32
CA ARG A 215 15.67 -7.76 7.97
C ARG A 215 14.94 -7.18 9.17
N GLY A 216 15.58 -7.14 10.31
CA GLY A 216 15.11 -6.41 11.47
C GLY A 216 15.08 -4.90 11.24
N GLY A 217 14.41 -4.18 12.12
CA GLY A 217 14.28 -2.73 12.06
C GLY A 217 13.98 -2.16 13.45
N SER A 218 13.19 -1.09 13.52
CA SER A 218 12.84 -0.48 14.81
C SER A 218 11.93 -1.38 15.66
N VAL A 219 12.30 -1.60 16.91
CA VAL A 219 11.45 -2.29 17.90
C VAL A 219 10.27 -1.41 18.35
N ASN A 220 10.40 -0.08 18.23
CA ASN A 220 9.42 0.87 18.74
C ASN A 220 8.41 1.35 17.68
N TRP A 221 8.55 0.93 16.43
CA TRP A 221 7.64 1.33 15.36
C TRP A 221 6.61 0.25 15.08
N LEU A 222 5.34 0.60 15.26
CA LEU A 222 4.22 -0.29 14.98
C LEU A 222 3.77 -0.15 13.52
N ALA A 223 3.49 -1.28 12.88
CA ALA A 223 2.86 -1.32 11.56
C ALA A 223 1.49 -0.60 11.58
N SER A 224 1.03 -0.10 10.43
CA SER A 224 -0.20 0.69 10.34
C SER A 224 -1.43 -0.03 10.93
N MET A 225 -1.55 -1.34 10.72
CA MET A 225 -2.63 -2.14 11.28
C MET A 225 -2.53 -2.26 12.80
N ALA A 226 -1.32 -2.40 13.35
CA ALA A 226 -1.11 -2.40 14.80
C ALA A 226 -1.44 -1.03 15.42
N GLN A 227 -1.15 0.06 14.72
CA GLN A 227 -1.57 1.40 15.14
C GLN A 227 -3.10 1.52 15.19
N ASP A 228 -3.81 0.95 14.21
CA ASP A 228 -5.29 0.98 14.18
C ASP A 228 -5.88 0.20 15.38
N VAL A 229 -5.38 -1.00 15.64
CA VAL A 229 -5.80 -1.82 16.80
C VAL A 229 -5.51 -1.09 18.11
N HIS A 230 -4.32 -0.50 18.26
CA HIS A 230 -3.95 0.25 19.46
C HIS A 230 -4.88 1.47 19.71
N LYS A 231 -5.35 2.10 18.61
CA LYS A 231 -6.28 3.23 18.67
C LYS A 231 -7.76 2.81 18.76
N GLY A 232 -8.06 1.51 18.86
CA GLY A 232 -9.44 0.98 18.86
C GLY A 232 -10.17 1.22 17.53
N ARG A 233 -9.46 1.29 16.42
CA ARG A 233 -10.01 1.48 15.07
C ARG A 233 -10.16 0.15 14.34
N HIS A 234 -11.07 0.10 13.37
CA HIS A 234 -11.13 -0.99 12.41
C HIS A 234 -9.80 -1.16 11.67
N SER A 235 -9.34 -2.40 11.54
CA SER A 235 -8.16 -2.71 10.73
C SER A 235 -8.54 -2.93 9.26
N GLU A 236 -7.53 -2.91 8.38
CA GLU A 236 -7.71 -3.19 6.96
C GLU A 236 -7.47 -4.68 6.61
N ILE A 237 -7.62 -5.60 7.57
CA ILE A 237 -7.29 -7.02 7.39
C ILE A 237 -8.07 -7.66 6.23
N ASP A 238 -9.35 -7.33 6.07
CA ASP A 238 -10.19 -7.85 5.00
C ASP A 238 -9.77 -7.38 3.62
N PHE A 239 -9.22 -6.15 3.54
CA PHE A 239 -8.70 -5.54 2.31
C PHE A 239 -7.24 -5.92 2.01
N MET A 240 -6.59 -6.63 2.91
CA MET A 240 -5.19 -7.08 2.80
C MET A 240 -5.10 -8.59 2.70
N ASN A 241 -4.98 -9.30 3.82
CA ASN A 241 -4.91 -10.76 3.85
C ASN A 241 -6.23 -11.40 3.40
N GLY A 242 -7.38 -10.79 3.76
CA GLY A 242 -8.70 -11.21 3.31
C GLY A 242 -8.83 -11.17 1.79
N LEU A 243 -8.37 -10.10 1.15
CA LEU A 243 -8.37 -9.98 -0.31
C LEU A 243 -7.49 -11.05 -0.97
N ILE A 244 -6.26 -11.28 -0.47
CA ILE A 244 -5.38 -12.33 -1.00
C ILE A 244 -6.06 -13.69 -0.90
N SER A 245 -6.66 -14.00 0.25
CA SER A 245 -7.41 -15.25 0.47
C SER A 245 -8.62 -15.37 -0.47
N GLN A 246 -9.36 -14.28 -0.70
CA GLN A 246 -10.47 -14.26 -1.65
C GLN A 246 -9.99 -14.55 -3.07
N LYS A 247 -8.97 -13.84 -3.53
CA LYS A 247 -8.40 -13.99 -4.88
C LYS A 247 -7.76 -15.36 -5.10
N GLY A 248 -7.29 -16.00 -4.05
CA GLY A 248 -6.76 -17.36 -4.12
C GLY A 248 -7.83 -18.47 -4.27
N ARG A 249 -9.11 -18.13 -4.06
CA ARG A 249 -10.25 -19.05 -4.26
C ARG A 249 -10.89 -18.91 -5.63
N GLU A 250 -10.69 -17.79 -6.32
CA GLU A 250 -11.13 -17.51 -7.68
C GLU A 250 -10.25 -18.26 -8.70
#